data_c211b9177f3be49ab531a6612c397aa8
#
_entry.id   c211b9177f3be49ab531a6612c397aa8
#
_cell.length_a   1.000
_cell.length_b   1.000
_cell.length_c   1.000
_cell.angle_alpha   90.00
_cell.angle_beta   90.00
_cell.angle_gamma   90.00
#
_symmetry.space_group_name_H-M   'P 1'
#
loop_
_entity.id
_entity.type
_entity.pdbx_description
1 polymer ?
#
loop_
_entity_poly.entity_id
_entity_poly.type
_entity_poly.pdbx_seq_one_letter_code
_entity_poly.pdbx_strand_id
1 'polypeptide(L)'
;RPLWIPVNKHGAQSASYARKFDEEFFGDLPVLTFPAGLCSRPNGGEVTDPEWKISFLKKAYASQRQIVPVFVEGRLSKFFYRVYRIRKALGVKFNIEMLWLPDEMVLQKGRHFRIVVGDPIPVAELQRFGSLHEQALEVRKKAYFLEKTLAGPNQNR
;
A
#
# COMPACT_ATOMS: atom_id res chain seq x y z
N ARG A 1 -9.68 11.79 19.18
CA ARG A 1 -8.57 11.91 18.22
C ARG A 1 -8.99 11.23 16.91
N PRO A 2 -8.91 11.88 15.73
CA PRO A 2 -9.27 11.23 14.49
C PRO A 2 -8.27 10.10 14.18
N LEU A 3 -8.82 8.91 13.80
CA LEU A 3 -8.02 7.73 13.45
C LEU A 3 -7.42 7.78 12.04
N TRP A 4 -7.73 8.82 11.27
CA TRP A 4 -7.25 8.98 9.91
C TRP A 4 -6.80 10.41 9.65
N ILE A 5 -5.83 10.55 8.75
CA ILE A 5 -5.29 11.83 8.33
C ILE A 5 -5.57 11.99 6.84
N PRO A 6 -6.34 13.00 6.43
CA PRO A 6 -6.61 13.22 5.02
C PRO A 6 -5.33 13.66 4.29
N VAL A 7 -5.05 13.05 3.16
CA VAL A 7 -3.92 13.40 2.29
C VAL A 7 -4.46 13.91 0.97
N ASN A 8 -4.12 15.15 0.61
CA ASN A 8 -4.47 15.70 -0.69
C ASN A 8 -3.60 15.03 -1.77
N LYS A 9 -4.24 14.35 -2.72
CA LYS A 9 -3.55 13.70 -3.86
C LYS A 9 -3.35 14.65 -5.05
N HIS A 10 -4.09 15.76 -5.08
CA HIS A 10 -4.10 16.72 -6.19
C HIS A 10 -3.90 18.12 -5.63
N GLY A 11 -2.69 18.64 -5.75
CA GLY A 11 -2.32 19.97 -5.26
C GLY A 11 -1.45 19.97 -4.00
N ALA A 12 -1.20 21.17 -3.47
CA ALA A 12 -0.39 21.33 -2.27
C ALA A 12 -1.09 20.78 -1.02
N GLN A 13 -0.37 20.04 -0.21
CA GLN A 13 -0.81 19.66 1.11
C GLN A 13 -0.84 20.90 2.00
N SER A 14 -1.94 21.09 2.74
CA SER A 14 -1.98 22.14 3.75
C SER A 14 -0.86 21.93 4.78
N ALA A 15 -0.14 22.99 5.14
CA ALA A 15 0.95 22.92 6.11
C ALA A 15 0.51 22.35 7.48
N SER A 16 -0.73 22.62 7.88
CA SER A 16 -1.31 22.08 9.13
C SER A 16 -1.48 20.56 9.07
N TYR A 17 -1.93 20.00 7.93
CA TYR A 17 -2.06 18.54 7.77
C TYR A 17 -0.71 17.85 7.65
N ALA A 18 0.26 18.48 6.96
CA ALA A 18 1.61 17.96 6.88
C ALA A 18 2.25 17.85 8.26
N ARG A 19 2.11 18.91 9.10
CA ARG A 19 2.59 18.92 10.48
C ARG A 19 1.92 17.84 11.31
N LYS A 20 0.59 17.73 11.27
CA LYS A 20 -0.15 16.71 11.99
C LYS A 20 0.26 15.29 11.58
N PHE A 21 0.49 15.06 10.30
CA PHE A 21 0.99 13.80 9.79
C PHE A 21 2.37 13.46 10.37
N ASP A 22 3.25 14.45 10.47
CA ASP A 22 4.58 14.28 11.07
C ASP A 22 4.49 14.00 12.57
N GLU A 23 3.64 14.74 13.31
CA GLU A 23 3.41 14.53 14.74
C GLU A 23 2.99 13.09 15.06
N GLU A 24 2.14 12.48 14.21
CA GLU A 24 1.70 11.09 14.42
C GLU A 24 2.85 10.06 14.27
N PHE A 25 3.86 10.35 13.44
CA PHE A 25 5.04 9.48 13.35
C PHE A 25 5.94 9.55 14.57
N PHE A 26 5.89 10.63 15.35
CA PHE A 26 6.63 10.79 16.60
C PHE A 26 5.79 10.46 17.85
N GLY A 27 4.51 10.13 17.68
CA GLY A 27 3.64 9.69 18.76
C GLY A 27 3.76 8.20 19.08
N ASP A 28 2.97 7.67 20.01
CA ASP A 28 3.07 6.28 20.47
C ASP A 28 2.23 5.30 19.65
N LEU A 29 1.26 5.81 18.88
CA LEU A 29 0.37 4.95 18.10
C LEU A 29 1.03 4.44 16.80
N PRO A 30 0.72 3.21 16.37
CA PRO A 30 1.16 2.72 15.08
C PRO A 30 0.52 3.54 13.94
N VAL A 31 1.29 3.79 12.88
CA VAL A 31 0.83 4.51 11.69
C VAL A 31 0.71 3.55 10.52
N LEU A 32 -0.50 3.31 10.03
CA LEU A 32 -0.74 2.51 8.83
C LEU A 32 -0.54 3.38 7.59
N THR A 33 0.29 2.90 6.66
CA THR A 33 0.55 3.59 5.40
C THR A 33 0.34 2.66 4.20
N PHE A 34 -0.06 3.23 3.07
CA PHE A 34 -0.19 2.55 1.78
C PHE A 34 0.81 3.16 0.79
N PRO A 35 2.06 2.67 0.73
CA PRO A 35 3.14 3.35 0.02
C PRO A 35 2.92 3.50 -1.49
N ALA A 36 2.16 2.59 -2.12
CA ALA A 36 1.79 2.69 -3.53
C ALA A 36 0.87 3.88 -3.84
N GLY A 37 0.07 4.31 -2.87
CA GLY A 37 -0.87 5.42 -3.00
C GLY A 37 -2.05 5.18 -3.95
N LEU A 38 -2.05 4.06 -4.67
CA LEU A 38 -3.10 3.59 -5.58
C LEU A 38 -3.36 2.11 -5.34
N CYS A 39 -4.55 1.64 -5.74
CA CYS A 39 -4.86 0.22 -5.72
C CYS A 39 -3.97 -0.55 -6.68
N SER A 40 -3.75 -1.83 -6.40
CA SER A 40 -3.00 -2.75 -7.25
C SER A 40 -3.56 -2.81 -8.67
N ARG A 41 -2.70 -3.01 -9.64
CA ARG A 41 -3.01 -2.97 -11.09
C ARG A 41 -2.49 -4.21 -11.79
N PRO A 42 -3.15 -4.65 -12.89
CA PRO A 42 -2.58 -5.69 -13.75
C PRO A 42 -1.24 -5.27 -14.33
N ASN A 43 -0.22 -6.09 -14.10
CA ASN A 43 1.12 -5.92 -14.62
C ASN A 43 1.73 -7.30 -14.90
N GLY A 44 2.11 -7.58 -16.17
CA GLY A 44 2.77 -8.83 -16.54
C GLY A 44 1.97 -10.11 -16.26
N GLY A 45 0.63 -10.04 -16.24
CA GLY A 45 -0.24 -11.19 -15.91
C GLY A 45 -0.65 -11.26 -14.43
N GLU A 46 0.05 -10.58 -13.55
CA GLU A 46 -0.26 -10.49 -12.13
C GLU A 46 -0.94 -9.17 -11.76
N VAL A 47 -1.61 -9.13 -10.62
CA VAL A 47 -2.16 -7.90 -10.03
C VAL A 47 -1.27 -7.50 -8.88
N THR A 48 -0.52 -6.42 -9.08
CA THR A 48 0.45 -5.92 -8.09
C THR A 48 0.32 -4.42 -7.89
N ASP A 49 0.82 -3.94 -6.75
CA ASP A 49 0.89 -2.51 -6.49
C ASP A 49 1.77 -1.80 -7.50
N PRO A 50 1.47 -0.54 -7.84
CA PRO A 50 2.44 0.36 -8.42
C PRO A 50 3.70 0.47 -7.55
N GLU A 51 4.71 1.13 -8.07
CA GLU A 51 5.95 1.39 -7.33
C GLU A 51 5.66 2.06 -5.98
N TRP A 52 6.28 1.54 -4.91
CA TRP A 52 6.14 2.10 -3.59
C TRP A 52 6.97 3.37 -3.43
N LYS A 53 6.33 4.43 -2.96
CA LYS A 53 7.00 5.70 -2.68
C LYS A 53 7.87 5.59 -1.45
N ILE A 54 9.04 6.25 -1.49
CA ILE A 54 10.03 6.23 -0.39
C ILE A 54 9.64 7.07 0.84
N SER A 55 8.52 7.80 0.78
CA SER A 55 8.12 8.73 1.86
C SER A 55 7.93 8.04 3.21
N PHE A 56 7.39 6.81 3.23
CA PHE A 56 7.22 6.05 4.47
C PHE A 56 8.57 5.71 5.12
N LEU A 57 9.59 5.36 4.31
CA LEU A 57 10.95 5.10 4.81
C LEU A 57 11.56 6.35 5.42
N LYS A 58 11.47 7.50 4.73
CA LYS A 58 12.00 8.77 5.26
C LYS A 58 11.39 9.09 6.63
N LYS A 59 10.08 8.84 6.79
CA LYS A 59 9.40 9.05 8.08
C LYS A 59 9.84 8.03 9.13
N ALA A 60 9.93 6.75 8.78
CA ALA A 60 10.39 5.71 9.69
C ALA A 60 11.84 5.98 10.18
N TYR A 61 12.72 6.43 9.29
CA TYR A 61 14.09 6.85 9.68
C TYR A 61 14.08 8.05 10.61
N ALA A 62 13.30 9.10 10.29
CA ALA A 62 13.25 10.31 11.12
C ALA A 62 12.71 10.02 12.53
N SER A 63 11.77 9.12 12.66
CA SER A 63 11.13 8.74 13.93
C SER A 63 11.75 7.50 14.59
N GLN A 64 12.78 6.88 13.98
CA GLN A 64 13.43 5.64 14.42
C GLN A 64 12.44 4.48 14.66
N ARG A 65 11.35 4.45 13.90
CA ARG A 65 10.31 3.42 14.01
C ARG A 65 10.63 2.21 13.17
N GLN A 66 10.27 1.05 13.69
CA GLN A 66 10.27 -0.20 12.93
C GLN A 66 9.17 -0.19 11.88
N ILE A 67 9.41 -0.91 10.79
CA ILE A 67 8.43 -1.09 9.71
C ILE A 67 7.88 -2.51 9.81
N VAL A 68 6.56 -2.61 9.92
CA VAL A 68 5.87 -3.90 9.95
C VAL A 68 5.21 -4.10 8.58
N PRO A 69 5.69 -5.05 7.76
CA PRO A 69 5.03 -5.36 6.49
C PRO A 69 3.69 -6.04 6.75
N VAL A 70 2.67 -5.61 6.03
CA VAL A 70 1.32 -6.19 6.13
C VAL A 70 0.85 -6.57 4.74
N PHE A 71 0.35 -7.79 4.58
CA PHE A 71 -0.33 -8.24 3.38
C PHE A 71 -1.84 -8.31 3.65
N VAL A 72 -2.62 -7.74 2.75
CA VAL A 72 -4.08 -7.80 2.77
C VAL A 72 -4.53 -8.53 1.51
N GLU A 73 -5.20 -9.67 1.70
CA GLU A 73 -5.79 -10.41 0.59
C GLU A 73 -6.96 -9.62 0.00
N GLY A 74 -7.04 -9.53 -1.30
CA GLY A 74 -8.17 -8.94 -1.99
C GLY A 74 -7.85 -8.57 -3.43
N ARG A 75 -8.91 -8.53 -4.23
CA ARG A 75 -8.84 -8.09 -5.62
C ARG A 75 -10.08 -7.27 -5.95
N LEU A 76 -9.91 -6.27 -6.79
CA LEU A 76 -11.01 -5.51 -7.36
C LEU A 76 -11.68 -6.32 -8.48
N SER A 77 -12.81 -5.83 -8.97
CA SER A 77 -13.59 -6.53 -9.99
C SER A 77 -12.87 -6.63 -11.35
N LYS A 78 -13.27 -7.61 -12.14
CA LYS A 78 -12.78 -7.72 -13.53
C LYS A 78 -13.13 -6.47 -14.35
N PHE A 79 -14.26 -5.81 -14.02
CA PHE A 79 -14.68 -4.57 -14.66
C PHE A 79 -13.67 -3.44 -14.38
N PHE A 80 -13.28 -3.23 -13.12
CA PHE A 80 -12.28 -2.23 -12.74
C PHE A 80 -10.97 -2.41 -13.53
N TYR A 81 -10.47 -3.65 -13.59
CA TYR A 81 -9.24 -3.94 -14.34
C TYR A 81 -9.40 -3.82 -15.84
N ARG A 82 -10.59 -4.06 -16.39
CA ARG A 82 -10.89 -3.83 -17.81
C ARG A 82 -10.82 -2.35 -18.16
N VAL A 83 -11.50 -1.51 -17.37
CA VAL A 83 -11.47 -0.04 -17.52
C VAL A 83 -10.02 0.48 -17.46
N TYR A 84 -9.23 0.01 -16.49
CA TYR A 84 -7.81 0.33 -16.40
C TYR A 84 -7.04 -0.02 -17.68
N ARG A 85 -7.22 -1.23 -18.22
CA ARG A 85 -6.52 -1.68 -19.44
C ARG A 85 -6.89 -0.84 -20.66
N ILE A 86 -8.19 -0.57 -20.85
CA ILE A 86 -8.68 0.27 -21.95
C ILE A 86 -8.11 1.67 -21.83
N ARG A 87 -8.17 2.27 -20.64
CA ARG A 87 -7.61 3.59 -20.38
C ARG A 87 -6.12 3.66 -20.72
N LYS A 88 -5.36 2.65 -20.28
CA LYS A 88 -3.92 2.56 -20.54
C LYS A 88 -3.62 2.42 -22.03
N ALA A 89 -4.40 1.61 -22.75
CA ALA A 89 -4.27 1.44 -24.20
C ALA A 89 -4.56 2.74 -24.97
N LEU A 90 -5.51 3.53 -24.50
CA LEU A 90 -5.88 4.84 -25.07
C LEU A 90 -4.91 5.98 -24.65
N GLY A 91 -3.90 5.72 -23.81
CA GLY A 91 -2.96 6.73 -23.34
C GLY A 91 -3.55 7.78 -22.40
N VAL A 92 -4.75 7.56 -21.86
CA VAL A 92 -5.40 8.50 -20.94
C VAL A 92 -4.67 8.53 -19.61
N LYS A 93 -4.12 9.70 -19.23
CA LYS A 93 -3.32 9.87 -18.00
C LYS A 93 -4.14 9.90 -16.71
N PHE A 94 -5.39 10.36 -16.78
CA PHE A 94 -6.28 10.44 -15.63
C PHE A 94 -6.79 9.05 -15.26
N ASN A 95 -6.75 8.70 -13.96
CA ASN A 95 -7.14 7.37 -13.45
C ASN A 95 -8.68 7.24 -13.34
N ILE A 96 -9.38 7.23 -14.48
CA ILE A 96 -10.85 7.21 -14.53
C ILE A 96 -11.46 6.00 -13.81
N GLU A 97 -10.76 4.86 -13.79
CA GLU A 97 -11.21 3.66 -13.08
C GLU A 97 -11.41 3.89 -11.57
N MET A 98 -10.75 4.91 -11.02
CA MET A 98 -10.90 5.27 -9.60
C MET A 98 -12.29 5.79 -9.24
N LEU A 99 -13.08 6.23 -10.23
CA LEU A 99 -14.45 6.68 -10.03
C LEU A 99 -15.37 5.53 -9.57
N TRP A 100 -15.02 4.28 -9.88
CA TRP A 100 -15.76 3.08 -9.47
C TRP A 100 -15.31 2.49 -8.14
N LEU A 101 -14.37 3.11 -7.41
CA LEU A 101 -13.96 2.60 -6.09
C LEU A 101 -15.10 2.51 -5.06
N PRO A 102 -16.08 3.43 -5.02
CA PRO A 102 -17.23 3.27 -4.14
C PRO A 102 -18.04 2.00 -4.47
N ASP A 103 -18.26 1.70 -5.76
CA ASP A 103 -18.95 0.49 -6.20
C ASP A 103 -18.14 -0.77 -5.84
N GLU A 104 -16.81 -0.72 -6.05
CA GLU A 104 -15.91 -1.81 -5.64
C GLU A 104 -16.00 -2.08 -4.13
N MET A 105 -16.11 -1.04 -3.31
CA MET A 105 -16.29 -1.18 -1.86
C MET A 105 -17.60 -1.88 -1.52
N VAL A 106 -18.69 -1.51 -2.19
CA VAL A 106 -20.01 -2.16 -2.02
C VAL A 106 -19.96 -3.63 -2.44
N LEU A 107 -19.25 -3.95 -3.54
CA LEU A 107 -19.06 -5.32 -4.02
C LEU A 107 -18.27 -6.21 -3.05
N GLN A 108 -17.53 -5.62 -2.11
CA GLN A 108 -16.82 -6.36 -1.07
C GLN A 108 -17.70 -6.68 0.16
N LYS A 109 -18.92 -6.16 0.23
CA LYS A 109 -19.84 -6.43 1.34
C LYS A 109 -20.03 -7.94 1.53
N GLY A 110 -19.85 -8.41 2.76
CA GLY A 110 -20.00 -9.82 3.12
C GLY A 110 -18.83 -10.73 2.72
N ARG A 111 -17.74 -10.19 2.14
CA ARG A 111 -16.52 -10.96 1.88
C ARG A 111 -15.63 -11.01 3.10
N HIS A 112 -14.92 -12.12 3.24
CA HIS A 112 -13.87 -12.28 4.23
C HIS A 112 -12.51 -11.92 3.63
N PHE A 113 -11.73 -11.14 4.34
CA PHE A 113 -10.37 -10.79 3.96
C PHE A 113 -9.40 -11.36 4.96
N ARG A 114 -8.34 -11.97 4.47
CA ARG A 114 -7.23 -12.40 5.32
C ARG A 114 -6.17 -11.30 5.34
N ILE A 115 -5.69 -11.01 6.54
CA ILE A 115 -4.63 -10.03 6.76
C ILE A 115 -3.49 -10.77 7.44
N VAL A 116 -2.29 -10.67 6.89
CA VAL A 116 -1.08 -11.23 7.48
C VAL A 116 -0.16 -10.10 7.88
N VAL A 117 0.25 -10.12 9.13
CA VAL A 117 1.20 -9.17 9.71
C VAL A 117 2.54 -9.88 9.81
N GLY A 118 3.57 -9.32 9.20
CA GLY A 118 4.92 -9.85 9.25
C GLY A 118 5.72 -9.35 10.45
N ASP A 119 6.95 -9.80 10.54
CA ASP A 119 7.87 -9.40 11.61
C ASP A 119 8.31 -7.93 11.47
N PRO A 120 8.45 -7.22 12.58
CA PRO A 120 8.97 -5.85 12.58
C PRO A 120 10.40 -5.80 12.01
N ILE A 121 10.64 -4.84 11.13
CA ILE A 121 11.93 -4.61 10.50
C ILE A 121 12.53 -3.31 11.07
N PRO A 122 13.60 -3.36 11.85
CA PRO A 122 14.34 -2.17 12.28
C PRO A 122 14.86 -1.40 11.07
N VAL A 123 14.69 -0.08 11.05
CA VAL A 123 15.15 0.73 9.89
C VAL A 123 16.65 0.60 9.66
N ALA A 124 17.45 0.38 10.73
CA ALA A 124 18.88 0.16 10.61
C ALA A 124 19.22 -1.07 9.75
N GLU A 125 18.43 -2.13 9.79
CA GLU A 125 18.64 -3.33 8.96
C GLU A 125 18.39 -3.07 7.47
N LEU A 126 17.60 -2.05 7.13
CA LEU A 126 17.30 -1.72 5.74
C LEU A 126 18.46 -1.05 5.03
N GLN A 127 19.39 -0.41 5.76
CA GLN A 127 20.54 0.29 5.19
C GLN A 127 21.42 -0.63 4.33
N ARG A 128 21.50 -1.92 4.66
CA ARG A 128 22.27 -2.91 3.88
C ARG A 128 21.76 -3.10 2.44
N PHE A 129 20.53 -2.69 2.13
CA PHE A 129 19.95 -2.82 0.81
C PHE A 129 20.25 -1.61 -0.10
N GLY A 130 21.10 -0.67 0.32
CA GLY A 130 21.54 0.45 -0.49
C GLY A 130 20.57 1.64 -0.47
N SER A 131 20.16 2.11 -1.64
CA SER A 131 19.32 3.31 -1.79
C SER A 131 17.92 3.15 -1.17
N LEU A 132 17.25 4.26 -0.85
CA LEU A 132 15.88 4.24 -0.33
C LEU A 132 14.90 3.53 -1.27
N HIS A 133 15.12 3.56 -2.58
CA HIS A 133 14.30 2.81 -3.55
C HIS A 133 14.49 1.30 -3.42
N GLU A 134 15.73 0.84 -3.29
CA GLU A 134 16.04 -0.58 -3.08
C GLU A 134 15.49 -1.07 -1.74
N GLN A 135 15.60 -0.25 -0.69
CA GLN A 135 15.00 -0.54 0.61
C GLN A 135 13.47 -0.64 0.54
N ALA A 136 12.80 0.29 -0.18
CA ALA A 136 11.35 0.24 -0.38
C ALA A 136 10.93 -1.02 -1.16
N LEU A 137 11.71 -1.40 -2.17
CA LEU A 137 11.50 -2.62 -2.93
C LEU A 137 11.62 -3.87 -2.03
N GLU A 138 12.60 -3.87 -1.12
CA GLU A 138 12.79 -5.00 -0.21
C GLU A 138 11.64 -5.13 0.80
N VAL A 139 11.18 -4.02 1.38
CA VAL A 139 9.99 -4.03 2.25
C VAL A 139 8.76 -4.52 1.48
N ARG A 140 8.58 -4.07 0.24
CA ARG A 140 7.51 -4.54 -0.63
C ARG A 140 7.59 -6.04 -0.89
N LYS A 141 8.76 -6.58 -1.21
CA LYS A 141 8.97 -8.03 -1.40
C LYS A 141 8.58 -8.81 -0.15
N LYS A 142 8.99 -8.34 1.04
CA LYS A 142 8.63 -8.96 2.31
C LYS A 142 7.10 -8.95 2.52
N ALA A 143 6.42 -7.85 2.23
CA ALA A 143 4.96 -7.77 2.32
C ALA A 143 4.27 -8.78 1.39
N TYR A 144 4.70 -8.89 0.12
CA TYR A 144 4.15 -9.88 -0.82
C TYR A 144 4.54 -11.32 -0.48
N PHE A 145 5.69 -11.54 0.14
CA PHE A 145 6.08 -12.88 0.59
C PHE A 145 5.09 -13.45 1.62
N LEU A 146 4.44 -12.59 2.42
CA LEU A 146 3.42 -12.99 3.38
C LEU A 146 2.19 -13.65 2.72
N GLU A 147 1.92 -13.37 1.44
CA GLU A 147 0.87 -14.05 0.67
C GLU A 147 1.07 -15.56 0.67
N LYS A 148 2.31 -16.02 0.59
CA LYS A 148 2.65 -17.45 0.57
C LYS A 148 2.28 -18.16 1.87
N THR A 149 2.26 -17.44 2.98
CA THR A 149 1.83 -17.99 4.28
C THR A 149 0.32 -18.24 4.35
N LEU A 150 -0.46 -17.53 3.51
CA LEU A 150 -1.90 -17.77 3.35
C LEU A 150 -2.20 -19.06 2.56
N ALA A 151 -1.29 -19.44 1.67
CA ALA A 151 -1.35 -20.70 0.92
C ALA A 151 -0.76 -21.87 1.72
N GLY A 152 -1.13 -22.00 3.00
CA GLY A 152 -0.71 -23.10 3.86
C GLY A 152 -1.00 -24.48 3.23
N PRO A 153 -0.36 -25.57 3.68
CA PRO A 153 -0.29 -26.87 3.00
C PRO A 153 -1.62 -27.65 2.85
N ASN A 154 -2.77 -27.00 2.99
CA ASN A 154 -4.09 -27.66 3.00
C ASN A 154 -5.11 -27.04 2.04
N GLN A 155 -4.80 -26.97 0.74
CA GLN A 155 -5.84 -26.80 -0.31
C GLN A 155 -5.84 -27.99 -1.29
N ASN A 156 -5.74 -29.22 -0.74
CA ASN A 156 -6.12 -30.44 -1.44
C ASN A 156 -7.10 -31.20 -0.53
N ARG A 157 -8.35 -30.74 -0.48
CA ARG A 157 -9.52 -31.58 -0.13
C ARG A 157 -10.76 -31.02 -0.79
#